data_79827ae8e18aaa15387cd336099545f5
#
_entry.id   79827ae8e18aaa15387cd336099545f5
#
_cell.length_a   1.000
_cell.length_b   1.000
_cell.length_c   1.000
_cell.angle_alpha   90.00
_cell.angle_beta   90.00
_cell.angle_gamma   90.00
#
_symmetry.space_group_name_H-M   'P 1'
#
loop_
_entity.id
_entity.type
_entity.pdbx_description
1 polymer ?
#
loop_
_entity_poly.entity_id
_entity_poly.type
_entity_poly.pdbx_seq_one_letter_code
_entity_poly.pdbx_strand_id
1 'polypeptide(L)'
;MEALECIKTRRSIRKFTEQPVTEDEVRQVVEAAAFAPSWKNTQIARYIVVTDKEKKDKLADDCMLDFAFNQKTTHGAPALVVLTMIKGRSGYERDGSFSTPLAAHWQSFDAGVAAQTFCLAAHALGLGTVIYDPAEVAKVVEIPEGQEVAALIALGHPAQDPQAPARKDVDTLLRFE
;
A
#
# COMPACT_ATOMS: atom_id res chain seq x y z
N MET A 1 14.21 -11.41 -9.79
CA MET A 1 13.63 -10.50 -10.85
C MET A 1 14.49 -9.25 -10.91
N GLU A 2 14.85 -8.81 -12.10
CA GLU A 2 15.60 -7.56 -12.29
C GLU A 2 14.74 -6.34 -11.95
N ALA A 3 15.33 -5.27 -11.40
CA ALA A 3 14.59 -4.13 -10.86
C ALA A 3 13.70 -3.43 -11.91
N LEU A 4 14.23 -3.17 -13.10
CA LEU A 4 13.46 -2.52 -14.18
C LEU A 4 12.34 -3.42 -14.71
N GLU A 5 12.54 -4.73 -14.73
CA GLU A 5 11.52 -5.69 -15.08
C GLU A 5 10.40 -5.65 -14.04
N CYS A 6 10.73 -5.72 -12.75
CA CYS A 6 9.78 -5.65 -11.65
C CYS A 6 8.88 -4.39 -11.74
N ILE A 7 9.49 -3.23 -11.97
CA ILE A 7 8.76 -1.97 -12.11
C ILE A 7 7.81 -2.00 -13.33
N LYS A 8 8.26 -2.56 -14.46
CA LYS A 8 7.48 -2.57 -15.71
C LYS A 8 6.39 -3.63 -15.73
N THR A 9 6.57 -4.75 -15.01
CA THR A 9 5.66 -5.90 -15.04
C THR A 9 4.66 -5.93 -13.89
N ARG A 10 4.92 -5.23 -12.76
CA ARG A 10 3.96 -5.14 -11.66
C ARG A 10 2.60 -4.60 -12.16
N ARG A 11 1.52 -5.29 -11.75
CA ARG A 11 0.13 -4.92 -12.07
C ARG A 11 -0.71 -4.84 -10.80
N SER A 12 -1.81 -4.10 -10.86
CA SER A 12 -2.86 -4.16 -9.84
C SER A 12 -3.65 -5.45 -10.03
N ILE A 13 -3.50 -6.38 -9.10
CA ILE A 13 -4.15 -7.69 -9.10
C ILE A 13 -5.45 -7.60 -8.32
N ARG A 14 -6.55 -8.04 -8.93
CA ARG A 14 -7.92 -7.96 -8.38
C ARG A 14 -8.63 -9.30 -8.33
N LYS A 15 -7.94 -10.37 -8.72
CA LYS A 15 -8.38 -11.76 -8.52
C LYS A 15 -7.22 -12.52 -7.94
N PHE A 16 -7.51 -13.23 -6.87
CA PHE A 16 -6.53 -14.00 -6.10
C PHE A 16 -6.96 -15.46 -6.07
N THR A 17 -6.01 -16.34 -5.83
CA THR A 17 -6.28 -17.73 -5.49
C THR A 17 -6.73 -17.81 -4.03
N GLU A 18 -7.25 -18.96 -3.62
CA GLU A 18 -7.62 -19.23 -2.21
C GLU A 18 -6.39 -19.54 -1.34
N GLN A 19 -5.21 -19.63 -1.93
CA GLN A 19 -3.98 -19.92 -1.21
C GLN A 19 -3.72 -18.83 -0.17
N PRO A 20 -3.56 -19.18 1.12
CA PRO A 20 -3.24 -18.21 2.16
C PRO A 20 -1.88 -17.55 1.89
N VAL A 21 -1.75 -16.29 2.27
CA VAL A 21 -0.46 -15.61 2.37
C VAL A 21 0.13 -15.94 3.74
N THR A 22 1.34 -16.46 3.76
CA THR A 22 2.03 -16.85 4.99
C THR A 22 2.64 -15.65 5.72
N GLU A 23 2.87 -15.78 7.03
CA GLU A 23 3.60 -14.76 7.78
C GLU A 23 5.01 -14.52 7.21
N ASP A 24 5.70 -15.56 6.77
CA ASP A 24 7.04 -15.44 6.20
C ASP A 24 7.06 -14.65 4.91
N GLU A 25 6.08 -14.85 4.03
CA GLU A 25 5.93 -14.04 2.82
C GLU A 25 5.68 -12.57 3.17
N VAL A 26 4.79 -12.29 4.12
CA VAL A 26 4.53 -10.91 4.56
C VAL A 26 5.79 -10.28 5.17
N ARG A 27 6.54 -11.01 6.01
CA ARG A 27 7.79 -10.52 6.61
C ARG A 27 8.81 -10.15 5.55
N GLN A 28 9.03 -11.01 4.55
CA GLN A 28 9.95 -10.73 3.45
C GLN A 28 9.54 -9.48 2.65
N VAL A 29 8.23 -9.30 2.39
CA VAL A 29 7.73 -8.10 1.72
C VAL A 29 7.99 -6.85 2.56
N VAL A 30 7.69 -6.89 3.87
CA VAL A 30 7.87 -5.74 4.78
C VAL A 30 9.34 -5.43 5.01
N GLU A 31 10.21 -6.44 5.12
CA GLU A 31 11.67 -6.25 5.20
C GLU A 31 12.19 -5.46 4.00
N ALA A 32 11.78 -5.84 2.78
CA ALA A 32 12.16 -5.09 1.58
C ALA A 32 11.52 -3.69 1.55
N ALA A 33 10.26 -3.55 1.97
CA ALA A 33 9.55 -2.27 2.03
C ALA A 33 10.16 -1.30 3.05
N ALA A 34 10.83 -1.79 4.07
CA ALA A 34 11.53 -0.98 5.08
C ALA A 34 12.68 -0.13 4.47
N PHE A 35 13.18 -0.51 3.28
CA PHE A 35 14.17 0.27 2.55
C PHE A 35 13.58 1.43 1.73
N ALA A 36 12.26 1.63 1.77
CA ALA A 36 11.63 2.81 1.16
C ALA A 36 12.23 4.09 1.76
N PRO A 37 12.71 5.04 0.95
CA PRO A 37 13.19 6.32 1.48
C PRO A 37 12.03 7.10 2.10
N SER A 38 12.33 7.90 3.11
CA SER A 38 11.38 8.81 3.72
C SER A 38 12.04 10.14 4.09
N TRP A 39 11.27 11.18 4.24
CA TRP A 39 11.75 12.50 4.62
C TRP A 39 12.61 12.42 5.90
N LYS A 40 13.85 12.94 5.86
CA LYS A 40 14.85 12.85 6.96
C LYS A 40 14.94 11.43 7.58
N ASN A 41 14.68 10.38 6.81
CA ASN A 41 14.63 8.98 7.25
C ASN A 41 13.70 8.73 8.46
N THR A 42 12.54 9.37 8.45
CA THR A 42 11.54 9.26 9.54
C THR A 42 10.88 7.90 9.64
N GLN A 43 10.88 7.12 8.55
CA GLN A 43 10.38 5.74 8.51
C GLN A 43 8.97 5.61 9.11
N ILE A 44 8.04 6.47 8.66
CA ILE A 44 6.70 6.60 9.26
C ILE A 44 5.74 5.45 8.93
N ALA A 45 6.00 4.67 7.88
CA ALA A 45 5.11 3.60 7.45
C ALA A 45 5.01 2.47 8.48
N ARG A 46 3.78 1.95 8.68
CA ARG A 46 3.46 0.75 9.49
C ARG A 46 2.46 -0.10 8.73
N TYR A 47 2.49 -1.40 8.97
CA TYR A 47 1.67 -2.37 8.26
C TYR A 47 0.90 -3.23 9.25
N ILE A 48 -0.44 -3.20 9.19
CA ILE A 48 -1.32 -4.07 9.98
C ILE A 48 -1.92 -5.08 9.00
N VAL A 49 -1.61 -6.35 9.20
CA VAL A 49 -2.07 -7.42 8.29
C VAL A 49 -3.32 -8.07 8.86
N VAL A 50 -4.37 -8.12 8.06
CA VAL A 50 -5.67 -8.69 8.39
C VAL A 50 -5.88 -9.94 7.54
N THR A 51 -5.87 -11.10 8.18
CA THR A 51 -6.17 -12.41 7.56
C THR A 51 -7.47 -13.00 8.07
N ASP A 52 -7.97 -12.52 9.21
CA ASP A 52 -9.26 -12.93 9.77
C ASP A 52 -10.40 -12.61 8.80
N LYS A 53 -11.20 -13.65 8.47
CA LYS A 53 -12.23 -13.54 7.45
C LYS A 53 -13.30 -12.52 7.81
N GLU A 54 -13.76 -12.51 9.06
CA GLU A 54 -14.85 -11.62 9.51
C GLU A 54 -14.42 -10.15 9.42
N LYS A 55 -13.18 -9.84 9.85
CA LYS A 55 -12.62 -8.48 9.73
C LYS A 55 -12.41 -8.07 8.27
N LYS A 56 -11.95 -8.99 7.42
CA LYS A 56 -11.80 -8.71 5.99
C LYS A 56 -13.14 -8.40 5.32
N ASP A 57 -14.16 -9.20 5.63
CA ASP A 57 -15.52 -8.99 5.10
C ASP A 57 -16.07 -7.62 5.55
N LYS A 58 -15.90 -7.25 6.82
CA LYS A 58 -16.29 -5.91 7.31
C LYS A 58 -15.50 -4.78 6.63
N LEU A 59 -14.20 -4.95 6.40
CA LEU A 59 -13.42 -3.96 5.66
C LEU A 59 -13.92 -3.82 4.21
N ALA A 60 -14.34 -4.93 3.57
CA ALA A 60 -14.91 -4.90 2.23
C ALA A 60 -16.27 -4.19 2.19
N ASP A 61 -17.15 -4.49 3.13
CA ASP A 61 -18.52 -3.99 3.13
C ASP A 61 -18.60 -2.54 3.62
N ASP A 62 -17.86 -2.20 4.70
CA ASP A 62 -18.04 -0.94 5.42
C ASP A 62 -17.02 0.15 4.99
N CYS A 63 -15.85 -0.25 4.43
CA CYS A 63 -14.73 0.67 4.24
C CYS A 63 -14.41 1.00 2.76
N MET A 64 -15.15 0.43 1.80
CA MET A 64 -14.88 0.62 0.36
C MET A 64 -15.75 1.67 -0.31
N LEU A 65 -16.40 2.58 0.45
CA LEU A 65 -17.20 3.71 -0.07
C LEU A 65 -18.28 3.25 -1.07
N ASP A 66 -18.94 2.12 -0.79
CA ASP A 66 -19.95 1.49 -1.65
C ASP A 66 -19.49 1.15 -3.08
N PHE A 67 -18.16 1.13 -3.29
CA PHE A 67 -17.61 0.82 -4.60
C PHE A 67 -17.56 -0.70 -4.82
N ALA A 68 -18.64 -1.26 -5.38
CA ALA A 68 -18.86 -2.70 -5.54
C ALA A 68 -17.68 -3.46 -6.16
N PHE A 69 -16.92 -2.84 -7.07
CA PHE A 69 -15.75 -3.45 -7.67
C PHE A 69 -14.61 -3.64 -6.67
N ASN A 70 -14.38 -2.68 -5.80
CA ASN A 70 -13.38 -2.79 -4.73
C ASN A 70 -13.84 -3.76 -3.65
N GLN A 71 -15.13 -3.71 -3.24
CA GLN A 71 -15.72 -4.67 -2.30
C GLN A 71 -15.49 -6.11 -2.77
N LYS A 72 -15.83 -6.42 -4.02
CA LYS A 72 -15.63 -7.76 -4.60
C LYS A 72 -14.17 -8.20 -4.57
N THR A 73 -13.24 -7.30 -4.88
CA THR A 73 -11.81 -7.61 -4.86
C THR A 73 -11.32 -7.85 -3.44
N THR A 74 -11.79 -7.03 -2.48
CA THR A 74 -11.40 -7.11 -1.06
C THR A 74 -11.90 -8.40 -0.42
N HIS A 75 -13.15 -8.82 -0.71
CA HIS A 75 -13.68 -10.13 -0.28
C HIS A 75 -12.85 -11.30 -0.82
N GLY A 76 -12.38 -11.21 -2.06
CA GLY A 76 -11.59 -12.26 -2.72
C GLY A 76 -10.12 -12.29 -2.32
N ALA A 77 -9.62 -11.32 -1.56
CA ALA A 77 -8.22 -11.28 -1.17
C ALA A 77 -7.94 -12.17 0.05
N PRO A 78 -6.91 -13.02 0.05
CA PRO A 78 -6.56 -13.85 1.21
C PRO A 78 -6.04 -13.01 2.38
N ALA A 79 -5.41 -11.86 2.12
CA ALA A 79 -4.95 -10.92 3.14
C ALA A 79 -5.23 -9.47 2.73
N LEU A 80 -5.47 -8.61 3.71
CA LEU A 80 -5.53 -7.17 3.57
C LEU A 80 -4.45 -6.53 4.46
N VAL A 81 -3.78 -5.52 3.94
CA VAL A 81 -2.76 -4.77 4.68
C VAL A 81 -3.24 -3.35 4.84
N VAL A 82 -3.51 -2.94 6.08
CA VAL A 82 -3.75 -1.54 6.41
C VAL A 82 -2.39 -0.87 6.54
N LEU A 83 -2.05 -0.06 5.55
CA LEU A 83 -0.89 0.81 5.63
C LEU A 83 -1.24 2.03 6.46
N THR A 84 -0.54 2.19 7.57
CA THR A 84 -0.65 3.39 8.42
C THR A 84 0.64 4.20 8.39
N MET A 85 0.57 5.44 8.82
CA MET A 85 1.70 6.36 8.97
C MET A 85 1.70 7.02 10.34
N ILE A 86 2.87 7.20 10.92
CA ILE A 86 3.03 7.94 12.18
C ILE A 86 2.85 9.43 11.89
N LYS A 87 1.89 10.06 12.58
CA LYS A 87 1.57 11.49 12.43
C LYS A 87 2.65 12.41 13.00
N GLY A 88 2.77 13.60 12.45
CA GLY A 88 3.61 14.67 12.98
C GLY A 88 5.12 14.40 12.89
N ARG A 89 5.56 13.58 11.93
CA ARG A 89 6.98 13.24 11.74
C ARG A 89 7.52 13.73 10.42
N SER A 90 7.06 13.19 9.30
CA SER A 90 7.52 13.66 7.97
C SER A 90 6.96 15.03 7.66
N GLY A 91 7.84 15.96 7.32
CA GLY A 91 7.51 17.36 7.05
C GLY A 91 7.49 18.25 8.28
N TYR A 92 7.77 17.70 9.49
CA TYR A 92 7.76 18.43 10.75
C TYR A 92 9.15 18.54 11.36
N GLU A 93 9.42 19.68 12.03
CA GLU A 93 10.54 19.83 12.94
C GLU A 93 10.17 19.31 14.35
N ARG A 94 11.14 19.27 15.25
CA ARG A 94 10.93 18.73 16.61
C ARG A 94 9.96 19.55 17.46
N ASP A 95 9.83 20.83 17.16
CA ASP A 95 8.90 21.77 17.84
C ASP A 95 7.48 21.74 17.24
N GLY A 96 7.23 20.88 16.24
CA GLY A 96 5.94 20.75 15.57
C GLY A 96 5.72 21.73 14.42
N SER A 97 6.68 22.61 14.13
CA SER A 97 6.61 23.49 12.96
C SER A 97 6.85 22.72 11.67
N PHE A 98 6.42 23.27 10.53
CA PHE A 98 6.69 22.67 9.22
C PHE A 98 8.09 23.01 8.74
N SER A 99 8.80 21.98 8.24
CA SER A 99 10.16 22.12 7.70
C SER A 99 10.21 22.75 6.31
N THR A 100 9.15 22.61 5.53
CA THR A 100 9.09 23.03 4.12
C THR A 100 7.68 23.43 3.73
N PRO A 101 7.49 24.13 2.59
CA PRO A 101 6.16 24.48 2.10
C PRO A 101 5.25 23.26 1.82
N LEU A 102 5.81 22.06 1.61
CA LEU A 102 5.02 20.83 1.43
C LEU A 102 4.34 20.39 2.76
N ALA A 103 4.83 20.86 3.89
CA ALA A 103 4.21 20.70 5.21
C ALA A 103 3.83 19.22 5.50
N ALA A 104 2.60 18.98 6.00
CA ALA A 104 2.09 17.67 6.32
C ALA A 104 1.96 16.72 5.09
N HIS A 105 1.99 17.24 3.87
CA HIS A 105 1.91 16.41 2.66
C HIS A 105 3.09 15.47 2.48
N TRP A 106 4.22 15.74 3.16
CA TRP A 106 5.34 14.81 3.23
C TRP A 106 4.94 13.44 3.80
N GLN A 107 3.99 13.39 4.71
CA GLN A 107 3.50 12.13 5.28
C GLN A 107 2.82 11.26 4.21
N SER A 108 1.94 11.87 3.41
CA SER A 108 1.27 11.16 2.30
C SER A 108 2.27 10.78 1.20
N PHE A 109 3.26 11.64 0.92
CA PHE A 109 4.32 11.34 -0.03
C PHE A 109 5.11 10.11 0.43
N ASP A 110 5.61 10.08 1.66
CA ASP A 110 6.39 8.97 2.21
C ASP A 110 5.55 7.68 2.28
N ALA A 111 4.28 7.78 2.68
CA ALA A 111 3.36 6.64 2.67
C ALA A 111 3.17 6.07 1.26
N GLY A 112 3.07 6.92 0.23
CA GLY A 112 2.98 6.51 -1.17
C GLY A 112 4.25 5.80 -1.65
N VAL A 113 5.43 6.30 -1.26
CA VAL A 113 6.73 5.66 -1.55
C VAL A 113 6.80 4.28 -0.88
N ALA A 114 6.40 4.17 0.40
CA ALA A 114 6.37 2.90 1.13
C ALA A 114 5.37 1.92 0.51
N ALA A 115 4.17 2.38 0.12
CA ALA A 115 3.16 1.56 -0.55
C ALA A 115 3.68 0.99 -1.87
N GLN A 116 4.34 1.81 -2.70
CA GLN A 116 4.91 1.35 -3.96
C GLN A 116 6.05 0.36 -3.74
N THR A 117 6.93 0.61 -2.76
CA THR A 117 8.03 -0.32 -2.44
C THR A 117 7.49 -1.66 -1.95
N PHE A 118 6.45 -1.65 -1.09
CA PHE A 118 5.73 -2.85 -0.69
C PHE A 118 5.16 -3.63 -1.88
N CYS A 119 4.49 -2.95 -2.81
CA CYS A 119 3.91 -3.58 -3.99
C CYS A 119 4.96 -4.18 -4.93
N LEU A 120 6.13 -3.53 -5.08
CA LEU A 120 7.25 -4.06 -5.86
C LEU A 120 7.86 -5.29 -5.18
N ALA A 121 8.06 -5.25 -3.87
CA ALA A 121 8.57 -6.39 -3.11
C ALA A 121 7.62 -7.59 -3.21
N ALA A 122 6.32 -7.38 -3.02
CA ALA A 122 5.31 -8.42 -3.18
C ALA A 122 5.35 -9.02 -4.59
N HIS A 123 5.41 -8.19 -5.63
CA HIS A 123 5.50 -8.66 -7.02
C HIS A 123 6.77 -9.47 -7.28
N ALA A 124 7.92 -9.03 -6.77
CA ALA A 124 9.19 -9.75 -6.91
C ALA A 124 9.17 -11.13 -6.26
N LEU A 125 8.35 -11.30 -5.22
CA LEU A 125 8.11 -12.57 -4.50
C LEU A 125 6.93 -13.39 -5.08
N GLY A 126 6.35 -12.97 -6.21
CA GLY A 126 5.25 -13.69 -6.86
C GLY A 126 3.86 -13.39 -6.29
N LEU A 127 3.74 -12.43 -5.38
CA LEU A 127 2.46 -11.98 -4.83
C LEU A 127 1.86 -10.84 -5.66
N GLY A 128 0.54 -10.77 -5.67
CA GLY A 128 -0.23 -9.71 -6.29
C GLY A 128 -0.75 -8.71 -5.26
N THR A 129 -0.84 -7.43 -5.66
CA THR A 129 -1.36 -6.36 -4.83
C THR A 129 -2.27 -5.43 -5.60
N VAL A 130 -3.18 -4.75 -4.89
CA VAL A 130 -3.86 -3.54 -5.35
C VAL A 130 -4.07 -2.60 -4.18
N ILE A 131 -3.87 -1.30 -4.40
CA ILE A 131 -4.01 -0.24 -3.39
C ILE A 131 -5.38 0.40 -3.51
N TYR A 132 -6.01 0.67 -2.37
CA TYR A 132 -7.29 1.36 -2.24
C TYR A 132 -7.16 2.57 -1.30
N ASP A 133 -8.06 3.53 -1.48
CA ASP A 133 -8.36 4.60 -0.53
C ASP A 133 -9.59 4.18 0.31
N PRO A 134 -9.41 3.68 1.53
CA PRO A 134 -10.50 3.22 2.38
C PRO A 134 -11.07 4.36 3.22
N ALA A 135 -12.32 4.19 3.66
CA ALA A 135 -12.92 5.03 4.70
C ALA A 135 -13.11 4.23 6.00
N GLU A 136 -13.11 4.93 7.13
CA GLU A 136 -13.57 4.42 8.44
C GLU A 136 -12.92 3.11 8.94
N VAL A 137 -11.75 2.75 8.46
CA VAL A 137 -11.02 1.51 8.80
C VAL A 137 -10.89 1.30 10.31
N ALA A 138 -10.76 2.39 11.08
CA ALA A 138 -10.64 2.34 12.53
C ALA A 138 -11.89 1.77 13.26
N LYS A 139 -13.02 1.65 12.57
CA LYS A 139 -14.22 0.96 13.11
C LYS A 139 -14.08 -0.56 13.10
N VAL A 140 -13.17 -1.09 12.27
CA VAL A 140 -13.00 -2.53 12.05
C VAL A 140 -11.66 -3.03 12.60
N VAL A 141 -10.60 -2.22 12.45
CA VAL A 141 -9.24 -2.55 12.85
C VAL A 141 -8.75 -1.50 13.84
N GLU A 142 -8.18 -1.94 14.96
CA GLU A 142 -7.55 -1.04 15.91
C GLU A 142 -6.35 -0.34 15.26
N ILE A 143 -6.40 0.98 15.19
CA ILE A 143 -5.30 1.81 14.72
C ILE A 143 -4.54 2.35 15.93
N PRO A 144 -3.25 2.03 16.10
CA PRO A 144 -2.46 2.49 17.23
C PRO A 144 -2.48 4.02 17.37
N GLU A 145 -2.44 4.51 18.63
CA GLU A 145 -2.40 5.93 18.91
C GLU A 145 -1.22 6.60 18.17
N GLY A 146 -1.44 7.79 17.67
CA GLY A 146 -0.43 8.53 16.89
C GLY A 146 -0.27 8.07 15.44
N GLN A 147 -1.04 7.08 14.99
CA GLN A 147 -1.05 6.65 13.60
C GLN A 147 -2.32 7.11 12.86
N GLU A 148 -2.23 7.13 11.55
CA GLU A 148 -3.31 7.44 10.62
C GLU A 148 -3.28 6.47 9.46
N VAL A 149 -4.46 6.06 8.96
CA VAL A 149 -4.56 5.17 7.80
C VAL A 149 -4.18 5.94 6.54
N ALA A 150 -3.23 5.39 5.78
CA ALA A 150 -2.79 5.95 4.51
C ALA A 150 -3.41 5.23 3.31
N ALA A 151 -3.57 3.92 3.39
CA ALA A 151 -4.15 3.10 2.34
C ALA A 151 -4.55 1.72 2.86
N LEU A 152 -5.38 1.01 2.09
CA LEU A 152 -5.61 -0.42 2.22
C LEU A 152 -5.00 -1.12 0.99
N ILE A 153 -4.28 -2.22 1.21
CA ILE A 153 -3.63 -3.00 0.14
C ILE A 153 -4.18 -4.43 0.22
N ALA A 154 -4.86 -4.87 -0.84
CA ALA A 154 -5.17 -6.29 -0.99
C ALA A 154 -3.89 -7.04 -1.40
N LEU A 155 -3.65 -8.20 -0.79
CA LEU A 155 -2.45 -9.02 -0.96
C LEU A 155 -2.84 -10.49 -1.11
N GLY A 156 -2.24 -11.18 -2.08
CA GLY A 156 -2.47 -12.62 -2.30
C GLY A 156 -1.72 -13.16 -3.50
N HIS A 157 -1.83 -14.47 -3.71
CA HIS A 157 -1.31 -15.12 -4.92
C HIS A 157 -2.21 -14.79 -6.10
N PRO A 158 -1.68 -14.25 -7.22
CA PRO A 158 -2.49 -13.77 -8.34
C PRO A 158 -3.20 -14.93 -9.07
N ALA A 159 -4.50 -14.76 -9.34
CA ALA A 159 -5.30 -15.64 -10.18
C ALA A 159 -5.61 -15.00 -11.55
N GLN A 160 -4.85 -13.98 -11.93
CA GLN A 160 -4.98 -13.29 -13.22
C GLN A 160 -3.64 -12.70 -13.64
N ASP A 161 -3.48 -12.52 -14.95
CA ASP A 161 -2.37 -11.78 -15.56
C ASP A 161 -2.96 -10.63 -16.40
N PRO A 162 -3.22 -9.46 -15.80
CA PRO A 162 -3.85 -8.35 -16.49
C PRO A 162 -2.89 -7.70 -17.48
N GLN A 163 -3.41 -7.33 -18.65
CA GLN A 163 -2.67 -6.57 -19.65
C GLN A 163 -2.13 -5.26 -19.10
N ALA A 164 -0.96 -4.87 -19.57
CA ALA A 164 -0.39 -3.57 -19.22
C ALA A 164 -1.25 -2.44 -19.80
N PRO A 165 -1.78 -1.52 -18.99
CA PRO A 165 -2.45 -0.35 -19.52
C PRO A 165 -1.45 0.54 -20.27
N ALA A 166 -1.95 1.27 -21.26
CA ALA A 166 -1.14 2.24 -21.98
C ALA A 166 -0.49 3.26 -21.01
N ARG A 167 0.72 3.67 -21.32
CA ARG A 167 1.44 4.72 -20.60
C ARG A 167 1.56 5.95 -21.51
N LYS A 168 1.66 7.12 -20.88
CA LYS A 168 1.99 8.34 -21.61
C LYS A 168 3.39 8.19 -22.22
N ASP A 169 3.58 8.84 -23.36
CA ASP A 169 4.89 8.95 -24.00
C ASP A 169 5.88 9.68 -23.09
N VAL A 170 7.16 9.31 -23.19
CA VAL A 170 8.24 9.90 -22.39
C VAL A 170 8.34 11.40 -22.62
N ASP A 171 8.15 11.87 -23.85
CA ASP A 171 8.20 13.31 -24.19
C ASP A 171 7.04 14.11 -23.56
N THR A 172 5.94 13.43 -23.18
CA THR A 172 4.85 14.05 -22.39
C THR A 172 5.24 14.22 -20.92
N LEU A 173 6.13 13.38 -20.42
CA LEU A 173 6.48 13.29 -18.99
C LEU A 173 7.79 14.01 -18.66
N LEU A 174 8.63 14.23 -19.65
CA LEU A 174 10.00 14.72 -19.49
C LEU A 174 10.21 16.03 -20.25
N ARG A 175 10.84 16.99 -19.59
CA ARG A 175 11.29 18.25 -20.20
C ARG A 175 12.73 18.54 -19.74
N PHE A 176 13.59 18.91 -20.67
CA PHE A 176 14.93 19.44 -20.40
C PHE A 176 14.89 20.97 -20.51
N GLU A 177 15.62 21.67 -19.62
CA GLU A 177 15.80 23.13 -19.64
C GLU A 177 17.29 23.46 -19.60
#